data_81a651beda5e37499557ed9d8f858b1c
#
_entry.id   81a651beda5e37499557ed9d8f858b1c
#
_cell.length_a   1.000
_cell.length_b   1.000
_cell.length_c   1.000
_cell.angle_alpha   90.00
_cell.angle_beta   90.00
_cell.angle_gamma   90.00
#
_symmetry.space_group_name_H-M   'P 1'
#
loop_
_entity.id
_entity.type
_entity.pdbx_description
1 polymer ?
#
loop_
_entity_poly.entity_id
_entity_poly.type
_entity_poly.pdbx_seq_one_letter_code
_entity_poly.pdbx_strand_id
1 'polypeptide(L)'
;MKTKYLGLELSSPVIVGSSPYTSTVSGLVRCAENGAGAAVLKSIFEEQILHHAASLGRQSESYYGDAELYLQRYLGDNYKAEFLQLLSDARAKCSMPLIASINCVGLDGEWVDYATLMAQAGASALELNIFLQPTDIHTSSQELERRYAEIAGKVASAVRVPVSVKLSMRFTNLFAVADSLEARGVKGVGLFNRF
;
A
#
# COMPACT_ATOMS: atom_id res chain seq x y z
N MET A 1 -16.48 -6.74 20.15
CA MET A 1 -16.99 -7.87 19.33
C MET A 1 -15.84 -8.36 18.49
N LYS A 2 -15.39 -9.59 18.70
CA LYS A 2 -14.30 -10.20 17.92
C LYS A 2 -14.77 -10.50 16.49
N THR A 3 -13.90 -10.35 15.50
CA THR A 3 -14.16 -10.65 14.09
C THR A 3 -12.91 -11.14 13.39
N LYS A 4 -13.03 -11.53 12.12
CA LYS A 4 -11.90 -11.92 11.26
C LYS A 4 -11.86 -11.06 10.02
N TYR A 5 -10.65 -10.65 9.63
CA TYR A 5 -10.38 -10.01 8.37
C TYR A 5 -9.04 -10.50 7.82
N LEU A 6 -8.96 -10.85 6.55
CA LEU A 6 -7.77 -11.42 5.91
C LEU A 6 -7.19 -12.66 6.64
N GLY A 7 -8.03 -13.42 7.33
CA GLY A 7 -7.58 -14.53 8.19
C GLY A 7 -7.00 -14.10 9.55
N LEU A 8 -6.89 -12.79 9.82
CA LEU A 8 -6.43 -12.24 11.09
C LEU A 8 -7.58 -12.16 12.10
N GLU A 9 -7.32 -12.56 13.34
CA GLU A 9 -8.24 -12.36 14.46
C GLU A 9 -8.18 -10.91 14.93
N LEU A 10 -9.31 -10.21 14.88
CA LEU A 10 -9.42 -8.83 15.31
C LEU A 10 -10.22 -8.72 16.61
N SER A 11 -9.75 -7.91 17.56
CA SER A 11 -10.45 -7.62 18.81
C SER A 11 -11.74 -6.82 18.60
N SER A 12 -11.84 -6.10 17.50
CA SER A 12 -12.93 -5.22 17.11
C SER A 12 -13.11 -5.24 15.59
N PRO A 13 -14.33 -5.02 15.05
CA PRO A 13 -14.52 -4.88 13.60
C PRO A 13 -14.05 -3.53 13.05
N VAL A 14 -13.61 -2.61 13.92
CA VAL A 14 -13.16 -1.29 13.51
C VAL A 14 -11.71 -1.36 13.04
N ILE A 15 -11.47 -1.04 11.78
CA ILE A 15 -10.14 -0.91 11.19
C ILE A 15 -9.89 0.57 10.90
N VAL A 16 -8.83 1.14 11.48
CA VAL A 16 -8.44 2.53 11.19
C VAL A 16 -7.78 2.58 9.81
N GLY A 17 -8.40 3.28 8.88
CA GLY A 17 -7.88 3.41 7.51
C GLY A 17 -6.62 4.26 7.43
N SER A 18 -5.91 4.13 6.29
CA SER A 18 -4.74 4.93 5.96
C SER A 18 -5.03 6.43 6.08
N SER A 19 -4.34 7.10 7.00
CA SER A 19 -4.60 8.49 7.38
C SER A 19 -3.39 9.11 8.10
N PRO A 20 -3.38 10.42 8.37
CA PRO A 20 -2.36 11.03 9.22
C PRO A 20 -2.25 10.40 10.62
N TYR A 21 -3.34 9.88 11.17
CA TYR A 21 -3.31 9.19 12.48
C TYR A 21 -2.49 7.90 12.47
N THR A 22 -2.36 7.25 11.32
CA THR A 22 -1.63 6.00 11.14
C THR A 22 -0.23 6.19 10.56
N SER A 23 0.28 7.43 10.57
CA SER A 23 1.62 7.78 10.08
C SER A 23 2.69 7.88 11.17
N THR A 24 2.32 7.65 12.44
CA THR A 24 3.25 7.71 13.57
C THR A 24 3.01 6.57 14.53
N VAL A 25 4.06 6.14 15.24
CA VAL A 25 3.97 5.11 16.27
C VAL A 25 2.98 5.50 17.37
N SER A 26 3.02 6.76 17.83
CA SER A 26 2.11 7.26 18.88
C SER A 26 0.65 7.27 18.42
N GLY A 27 0.39 7.57 17.15
CA GLY A 27 -0.95 7.49 16.55
C GLY A 27 -1.47 6.06 16.51
N LEU A 28 -0.65 5.10 16.10
CA LEU A 28 -0.99 3.68 16.06
C LEU A 28 -1.25 3.11 17.46
N VAL A 29 -0.43 3.48 18.45
CA VAL A 29 -0.66 3.10 19.86
C VAL A 29 -2.00 3.63 20.35
N ARG A 30 -2.31 4.92 20.11
CA ARG A 30 -3.62 5.49 20.48
C ARG A 30 -4.80 4.80 19.79
N CYS A 31 -4.64 4.38 18.53
CA CYS A 31 -5.68 3.60 17.85
C CYS A 31 -5.93 2.27 18.58
N ALA A 32 -4.88 1.56 18.98
CA ALA A 32 -4.98 0.31 19.72
C ALA A 32 -5.62 0.50 21.09
N GLU A 33 -5.19 1.51 21.86
CA GLU A 33 -5.74 1.86 23.18
C GLU A 33 -7.22 2.25 23.15
N ASN A 34 -7.69 2.81 22.02
CA ASN A 34 -9.10 3.16 21.81
C ASN A 34 -9.91 2.05 21.13
N GLY A 35 -9.41 0.82 21.09
CA GLY A 35 -10.17 -0.36 20.72
C GLY A 35 -10.24 -0.64 19.21
N ALA A 36 -9.34 -0.09 18.40
CA ALA A 36 -9.22 -0.50 17.01
C ALA A 36 -8.81 -1.99 16.94
N GLY A 37 -9.44 -2.73 16.03
CA GLY A 37 -9.11 -4.13 15.78
C GLY A 37 -7.87 -4.29 14.90
N ALA A 38 -7.62 -3.31 14.01
CA ALA A 38 -6.43 -3.21 13.17
C ALA A 38 -6.23 -1.77 12.71
N ALA A 39 -5.08 -1.46 12.17
CA ALA A 39 -4.82 -0.19 11.49
C ALA A 39 -4.10 -0.41 10.16
N VAL A 40 -4.52 0.36 9.15
CA VAL A 40 -3.81 0.48 7.88
C VAL A 40 -2.85 1.67 8.00
N LEU A 41 -1.56 1.42 7.87
CA LEU A 41 -0.56 2.48 7.90
C LEU A 41 -0.80 3.47 6.76
N LYS A 42 -0.39 4.72 6.96
CA LYS A 42 -0.43 5.69 5.87
C LYS A 42 0.35 5.12 4.68
N SER A 43 -0.31 5.08 3.51
CA SER A 43 0.27 4.47 2.31
C SER A 43 1.62 5.05 1.98
N ILE A 44 2.55 4.21 1.58
CA ILE A 44 3.75 4.63 0.90
C ILE A 44 3.35 4.96 -0.55
N PHE A 45 3.73 6.14 -1.01
CA PHE A 45 3.44 6.62 -2.37
C PHE A 45 4.74 6.81 -3.13
N GLU A 46 4.92 6.05 -4.16
CA GLU A 46 6.06 6.18 -5.05
C GLU A 46 6.15 7.57 -5.69
N GLU A 47 5.00 8.15 -6.12
CA GLU A 47 4.94 9.52 -6.65
C GLU A 47 5.44 10.57 -5.66
N GLN A 48 5.18 10.40 -4.37
CA GLN A 48 5.66 11.34 -3.34
C GLN A 48 7.18 11.28 -3.20
N ILE A 49 7.76 10.10 -3.36
CA ILE A 49 9.21 9.90 -3.36
C ILE A 49 9.82 10.64 -4.54
N LEU A 50 9.26 10.45 -5.73
CA LEU A 50 9.73 11.10 -6.97
C LEU A 50 9.52 12.62 -6.95
N HIS A 51 8.37 13.09 -6.43
CA HIS A 51 8.06 14.53 -6.34
C HIS A 51 8.93 15.25 -5.31
N HIS A 52 9.21 14.63 -4.18
CA HIS A 52 10.07 15.23 -3.15
C HIS A 52 11.51 15.36 -3.66
N ALA A 53 11.99 14.35 -4.36
CA ALA A 53 13.28 14.37 -5.04
C ALA A 53 13.38 15.46 -6.11
N ALA A 54 12.36 15.59 -6.96
CA ALA A 54 12.31 16.62 -8.01
C ALA A 54 12.17 18.04 -7.45
N SER A 55 11.57 18.24 -6.28
CA SER A 55 11.44 19.55 -5.64
C SER A 55 12.77 20.06 -5.07
N LEU A 56 13.60 19.16 -4.55
CA LEU A 56 14.92 19.47 -4.05
C LEU A 56 15.94 19.68 -5.17
N GLY A 57 15.83 18.93 -6.26
CA GLY A 57 16.66 19.11 -7.46
C GLY A 57 16.46 20.46 -8.13
N ARG A 58 15.26 21.04 -8.11
CA ARG A 58 14.97 22.36 -8.67
C ARG A 58 15.53 23.56 -7.86
N GLN A 59 15.96 23.32 -6.62
CA GLN A 59 16.62 24.34 -5.81
C GLN A 59 18.14 24.42 -6.05
N SER A 60 18.72 23.41 -6.70
CA SER A 60 20.10 23.43 -7.15
C SER A 60 20.13 23.71 -8.66
N GLU A 61 20.48 24.94 -9.09
CA GLU A 61 20.82 25.27 -10.47
C GLU A 61 22.10 24.54 -10.90
N SER A 62 22.06 23.20 -10.91
CA SER A 62 23.23 22.40 -11.22
C SER A 62 22.98 21.52 -12.43
N TYR A 63 23.81 21.66 -13.40
CA TYR A 63 23.90 21.09 -14.74
C TYR A 63 24.21 19.57 -14.80
N TYR A 64 23.81 18.79 -13.77
CA TYR A 64 24.19 17.37 -13.67
C TYR A 64 22.94 16.48 -13.55
N GLY A 65 22.47 15.92 -14.67
CA GLY A 65 21.39 14.93 -14.70
C GLY A 65 21.65 13.70 -13.82
N ASP A 66 22.91 13.31 -13.64
CA ASP A 66 23.31 12.19 -12.78
C ASP A 66 23.14 12.50 -11.28
N ALA A 67 23.30 13.76 -10.87
CA ALA A 67 23.09 14.20 -9.50
C ALA A 67 21.61 14.19 -9.11
N GLU A 68 20.72 14.52 -10.03
CA GLU A 68 19.27 14.47 -9.83
C GLU A 68 18.78 13.03 -9.67
N LEU A 69 19.27 12.12 -10.51
CA LEU A 69 18.95 10.69 -10.42
C LEU A 69 19.49 10.07 -9.11
N TYR A 70 20.66 10.49 -8.66
CA TYR A 70 21.25 10.07 -7.39
C TYR A 70 20.43 10.58 -6.20
N LEU A 71 20.02 11.85 -6.19
CA LEU A 71 19.14 12.43 -5.17
C LEU A 71 17.79 11.76 -5.12
N GLN A 72 17.20 11.43 -6.26
CA GLN A 72 15.92 10.71 -6.32
C GLN A 72 16.03 9.33 -5.67
N ARG A 73 17.07 8.57 -5.95
CA ARG A 73 17.30 7.28 -5.31
C ARG A 73 17.56 7.41 -3.81
N TYR A 74 18.41 8.33 -3.41
CA TYR A 74 18.77 8.54 -2.01
C TYR A 74 17.56 8.94 -1.13
N LEU A 75 16.71 9.81 -1.64
CA LEU A 75 15.49 10.23 -0.94
C LEU A 75 14.44 9.11 -0.92
N GLY A 76 14.34 8.36 -2.02
CA GLY A 76 13.49 7.18 -2.08
C GLY A 76 13.88 6.12 -1.06
N ASP A 77 15.16 5.84 -0.95
CA ASP A 77 15.69 4.85 0.00
C ASP A 77 15.52 5.31 1.46
N ASN A 78 15.69 6.59 1.75
CA ASN A 78 15.43 7.15 3.08
C ASN A 78 13.94 7.04 3.45
N TYR A 79 13.03 7.37 2.54
CA TYR A 79 11.59 7.27 2.80
C TYR A 79 11.15 5.83 3.02
N LYS A 80 11.71 4.88 2.26
CA LYS A 80 11.51 3.44 2.49
C LYS A 80 11.99 3.03 3.88
N ALA A 81 13.22 3.45 4.24
CA ALA A 81 13.81 3.12 5.53
C ALA A 81 12.98 3.67 6.69
N GLU A 82 12.52 4.91 6.60
CA GLU A 82 11.64 5.53 7.61
C GLU A 82 10.31 4.78 7.75
N PHE A 83 9.69 4.36 6.65
CA PHE A 83 8.46 3.59 6.67
C PHE A 83 8.66 2.20 7.32
N LEU A 84 9.73 1.50 6.96
CA LEU A 84 10.07 0.20 7.53
C LEU A 84 10.39 0.30 9.01
N GLN A 85 11.08 1.37 9.42
CA GLN A 85 11.35 1.67 10.83
C GLN A 85 10.06 1.96 11.59
N LEU A 86 9.17 2.79 11.03
CA LEU A 86 7.85 3.06 11.61
C LEU A 86 7.06 1.76 11.86
N LEU A 87 7.03 0.88 10.85
CA LEU A 87 6.33 -0.40 10.94
C LEU A 87 6.92 -1.30 12.02
N SER A 88 8.24 -1.43 12.06
CA SER A 88 8.97 -2.21 13.07
C SER A 88 8.73 -1.68 14.49
N ASP A 89 8.86 -0.38 14.68
CA ASP A 89 8.65 0.27 15.98
C ASP A 89 7.19 0.17 16.45
N ALA A 90 6.24 0.33 15.53
CA ALA A 90 4.83 0.17 15.83
C ALA A 90 4.50 -1.28 16.17
N ARG A 91 5.08 -2.26 15.47
CA ARG A 91 4.90 -3.69 15.76
C ARG A 91 5.38 -4.05 17.15
N ALA A 92 6.47 -3.46 17.62
CA ALA A 92 6.99 -3.69 18.97
C ALA A 92 6.08 -3.10 20.06
N LYS A 93 5.27 -2.07 19.77
CA LYS A 93 4.46 -1.33 20.74
C LYS A 93 2.95 -1.61 20.64
N CYS A 94 2.47 -2.13 19.50
CA CYS A 94 1.05 -2.41 19.28
C CYS A 94 0.77 -3.91 19.21
N SER A 95 -0.22 -4.37 19.96
CA SER A 95 -0.70 -5.75 19.89
C SER A 95 -1.70 -5.97 18.75
N MET A 96 -2.32 -4.92 18.22
CA MET A 96 -3.26 -5.04 17.10
C MET A 96 -2.51 -5.33 15.78
N PRO A 97 -3.14 -6.04 14.83
CA PRO A 97 -2.61 -6.22 13.49
C PRO A 97 -2.35 -4.89 12.77
N LEU A 98 -1.17 -4.78 12.15
CA LEU A 98 -0.76 -3.65 11.34
C LEU A 98 -0.78 -4.04 9.86
N ILE A 99 -1.55 -3.32 9.04
CA ILE A 99 -1.70 -3.53 7.62
C ILE A 99 -0.86 -2.47 6.89
N ALA A 100 0.16 -2.88 6.17
CA ALA A 100 0.95 -1.93 5.38
C ALA A 100 0.24 -1.62 4.06
N SER A 101 0.17 -0.35 3.70
CA SER A 101 -0.52 0.09 2.48
C SER A 101 0.48 0.60 1.45
N ILE A 102 0.36 0.09 0.22
CA ILE A 102 1.25 0.35 -0.90
C ILE A 102 0.46 1.03 -2.02
N ASN A 103 1.03 2.10 -2.56
CA ASN A 103 0.55 2.76 -3.76
C ASN A 103 1.71 3.00 -4.70
N CYS A 104 1.83 2.17 -5.74
CA CYS A 104 2.81 2.33 -6.81
C CYS A 104 2.13 2.75 -8.11
N VAL A 105 2.87 3.42 -8.97
CA VAL A 105 2.41 3.89 -10.28
C VAL A 105 2.80 2.91 -11.38
N GLY A 106 3.95 2.25 -11.21
CA GLY A 106 4.52 1.32 -12.17
C GLY A 106 3.76 -0.01 -12.26
N LEU A 107 3.93 -0.69 -13.41
CA LEU A 107 3.35 -2.02 -13.64
C LEU A 107 4.29 -3.16 -13.22
N ASP A 108 5.57 -2.87 -13.02
CA ASP A 108 6.63 -3.88 -12.92
C ASP A 108 7.41 -3.78 -11.61
N GLY A 109 7.70 -4.93 -11.02
CA GLY A 109 8.70 -5.17 -9.96
C GLY A 109 8.49 -4.46 -8.62
N GLU A 110 8.26 -3.17 -8.63
CA GLU A 110 8.24 -2.29 -7.45
C GLU A 110 7.19 -2.69 -6.41
N TRP A 111 5.98 -3.06 -6.85
CA TRP A 111 4.94 -3.58 -5.95
C TRP A 111 5.41 -4.79 -5.16
N VAL A 112 6.12 -5.70 -5.82
CA VAL A 112 6.64 -6.93 -5.21
C VAL A 112 7.77 -6.61 -4.24
N ASP A 113 8.66 -5.70 -4.61
CA ASP A 113 9.78 -5.29 -3.77
C ASP A 113 9.30 -4.62 -2.48
N TYR A 114 8.39 -3.63 -2.61
CA TYR A 114 7.78 -2.98 -1.44
C TYR A 114 7.01 -3.97 -0.57
N ALA A 115 6.20 -4.83 -1.18
CA ALA A 115 5.43 -5.83 -0.46
C ALA A 115 6.32 -6.78 0.34
N THR A 116 7.42 -7.23 -0.25
CA THR A 116 8.40 -8.12 0.38
C THR A 116 9.07 -7.44 1.57
N LEU A 117 9.53 -6.21 1.40
CA LEU A 117 10.16 -5.44 2.47
C LEU A 117 9.20 -5.19 3.64
N MET A 118 7.96 -4.84 3.36
CA MET A 118 6.95 -4.60 4.39
C MET A 118 6.55 -5.87 5.14
N ALA A 119 6.43 -7.00 4.43
CA ALA A 119 6.16 -8.28 5.05
C ALA A 119 7.32 -8.69 5.98
N GLN A 120 8.58 -8.48 5.56
CA GLN A 120 9.77 -8.74 6.37
C GLN A 120 9.87 -7.82 7.59
N ALA A 121 9.45 -6.56 7.47
CA ALA A 121 9.42 -5.60 8.57
C ALA A 121 8.30 -5.86 9.60
N GLY A 122 7.45 -6.86 9.38
CA GLY A 122 6.46 -7.32 10.35
C GLY A 122 5.02 -6.87 10.09
N ALA A 123 4.68 -6.46 8.87
CA ALA A 123 3.28 -6.24 8.48
C ALA A 123 2.47 -7.53 8.69
N SER A 124 1.29 -7.41 9.30
CA SER A 124 0.37 -8.53 9.48
C SER A 124 -0.40 -8.87 8.21
N ALA A 125 -0.58 -7.87 7.34
CA ALA A 125 -1.21 -7.97 6.02
C ALA A 125 -0.75 -6.81 5.15
N LEU A 126 -1.06 -6.88 3.85
CA LEU A 126 -0.82 -5.81 2.89
C LEU A 126 -2.14 -5.32 2.29
N GLU A 127 -2.26 -4.01 2.08
CA GLU A 127 -3.32 -3.39 1.30
C GLU A 127 -2.70 -2.73 0.05
N LEU A 128 -3.04 -3.23 -1.13
CA LEU A 128 -2.64 -2.63 -2.40
C LEU A 128 -3.66 -1.56 -2.79
N ASN A 129 -3.22 -0.32 -2.85
CA ASN A 129 -4.01 0.79 -3.32
C ASN A 129 -3.74 1.01 -4.80
N ILE A 130 -4.24 0.10 -5.65
CA ILE A 130 -4.05 0.17 -7.10
C ILE A 130 -5.00 1.22 -7.66
N PHE A 131 -4.44 2.23 -8.33
CA PHE A 131 -5.21 3.26 -9.00
C PHE A 131 -4.67 3.49 -10.41
N LEU A 132 -5.29 2.82 -11.38
CA LEU A 132 -4.96 2.97 -12.80
C LEU A 132 -5.99 3.91 -13.44
N GLN A 133 -5.54 5.08 -13.86
CA GLN A 133 -6.38 6.02 -14.59
C GLN A 133 -6.05 5.90 -16.10
N PRO A 134 -7.00 5.42 -16.92
CA PRO A 134 -6.76 5.37 -18.35
C PRO A 134 -6.74 6.80 -18.92
N THR A 135 -5.68 7.11 -19.64
CA THR A 135 -5.52 8.36 -20.40
C THR A 135 -5.63 8.13 -21.90
N ASP A 136 -5.70 6.87 -22.32
CA ASP A 136 -5.82 6.43 -23.69
C ASP A 136 -7.22 5.86 -23.96
N ILE A 137 -7.89 6.37 -24.98
CA ILE A 137 -9.23 5.93 -25.42
C ILE A 137 -9.27 4.48 -25.94
N HIS A 138 -8.11 3.92 -26.28
CA HIS A 138 -7.99 2.55 -26.76
C HIS A 138 -7.83 1.52 -25.64
N THR A 139 -7.57 1.97 -24.41
CA THR A 139 -7.48 1.07 -23.26
C THR A 139 -8.88 0.62 -22.81
N SER A 140 -9.19 -0.63 -23.01
CA SER A 140 -10.49 -1.21 -22.63
C SER A 140 -10.62 -1.40 -21.11
N SER A 141 -11.87 -1.43 -20.62
CA SER A 141 -12.14 -1.77 -19.19
C SER A 141 -11.57 -3.14 -18.83
N GLN A 142 -11.68 -4.12 -19.73
CA GLN A 142 -11.16 -5.48 -19.52
C GLN A 142 -9.64 -5.49 -19.37
N GLU A 143 -8.93 -4.67 -20.13
CA GLU A 143 -7.48 -4.52 -20.00
C GLU A 143 -7.09 -3.92 -18.65
N LEU A 144 -7.81 -2.92 -18.16
CA LEU A 144 -7.58 -2.35 -16.84
C LEU A 144 -7.84 -3.37 -15.74
N GLU A 145 -8.95 -4.08 -15.78
CA GLU A 145 -9.29 -5.13 -14.82
C GLU A 145 -8.24 -6.24 -14.79
N ARG A 146 -7.74 -6.63 -15.98
CA ARG A 146 -6.64 -7.60 -16.10
C ARG A 146 -5.37 -7.10 -15.43
N ARG A 147 -5.01 -5.83 -15.59
CA ARG A 147 -3.84 -5.22 -14.94
C ARG A 147 -3.95 -5.20 -13.42
N TYR A 148 -5.13 -4.86 -12.89
CA TYR A 148 -5.39 -4.97 -11.43
C TYR A 148 -5.12 -6.38 -10.93
N ALA A 149 -5.67 -7.37 -11.61
CA ALA A 149 -5.52 -8.76 -11.23
C ALA A 149 -4.07 -9.27 -11.36
N GLU A 150 -3.32 -8.82 -12.36
CA GLU A 150 -1.90 -9.17 -12.56
C GLU A 150 -1.01 -8.60 -11.48
N ILE A 151 -1.13 -7.29 -11.18
CA ILE A 151 -0.38 -6.65 -10.09
C ILE A 151 -0.64 -7.37 -8.77
N ALA A 152 -1.92 -7.53 -8.43
CA ALA A 152 -2.32 -8.16 -7.18
C ALA A 152 -1.85 -9.62 -7.07
N GLY A 153 -1.93 -10.38 -8.16
CA GLY A 153 -1.47 -11.77 -8.23
C GLY A 153 0.04 -11.90 -8.08
N LYS A 154 0.83 -11.03 -8.71
CA LYS A 154 2.29 -10.99 -8.56
C LYS A 154 2.66 -10.77 -7.09
N VAL A 155 2.05 -9.77 -6.44
CA VAL A 155 2.30 -9.49 -5.02
C VAL A 155 1.85 -10.64 -4.12
N ALA A 156 0.62 -11.15 -4.30
CA ALA A 156 0.09 -12.23 -3.48
C ALA A 156 0.94 -13.52 -3.57
N SER A 157 1.57 -13.75 -4.72
CA SER A 157 2.47 -14.90 -4.93
C SER A 157 3.85 -14.71 -4.29
N ALA A 158 4.28 -13.48 -4.09
CA ALA A 158 5.63 -13.17 -3.60
C ALA A 158 5.72 -13.10 -2.07
N VAL A 159 4.59 -12.89 -1.38
CA VAL A 159 4.56 -12.73 0.08
C VAL A 159 3.78 -13.83 0.78
N ARG A 160 4.08 -14.05 2.07
CA ARG A 160 3.35 -15.02 2.89
C ARG A 160 2.20 -14.40 3.70
N VAL A 161 2.22 -13.09 3.87
CA VAL A 161 1.15 -12.37 4.55
C VAL A 161 -0.05 -12.18 3.63
N PRO A 162 -1.28 -12.15 4.14
CA PRO A 162 -2.46 -11.97 3.30
C PRO A 162 -2.45 -10.59 2.63
N VAL A 163 -2.96 -10.56 1.41
CA VAL A 163 -3.04 -9.35 0.57
C VAL A 163 -4.49 -8.99 0.34
N SER A 164 -4.82 -7.71 0.52
CA SER A 164 -6.08 -7.09 0.10
C SER A 164 -5.83 -6.06 -1.00
N VAL A 165 -6.86 -5.79 -1.79
CA VAL A 165 -6.84 -4.73 -2.82
C VAL A 165 -7.91 -3.72 -2.50
N LYS A 166 -7.54 -2.44 -2.45
CA LYS A 166 -8.50 -1.36 -2.32
C LYS A 166 -8.99 -0.94 -3.70
N LEU A 167 -10.31 -1.00 -3.89
CA LEU A 167 -10.94 -0.78 -5.18
C LEU A 167 -11.60 0.60 -5.26
N SER A 168 -11.71 1.14 -6.48
CA SER A 168 -12.54 2.30 -6.78
C SER A 168 -13.98 1.88 -7.08
N MET A 169 -14.92 2.82 -7.10
CA MET A 169 -16.31 2.59 -7.54
C MET A 169 -16.47 2.52 -9.07
N ARG A 170 -15.38 2.63 -9.83
CA ARG A 170 -15.42 2.81 -11.29
C ARG A 170 -15.48 1.52 -12.10
N PHE A 171 -15.65 0.37 -11.46
CA PHE A 171 -15.78 -0.91 -12.13
C PHE A 171 -17.24 -1.16 -12.54
N THR A 172 -17.46 -1.61 -13.76
CA THR A 172 -18.80 -1.95 -14.26
C THR A 172 -19.38 -3.16 -13.54
N ASN A 173 -18.54 -4.18 -13.27
CA ASN A 173 -18.92 -5.36 -12.51
C ASN A 173 -17.90 -5.64 -11.39
N LEU A 174 -18.15 -5.06 -10.22
CA LEU A 174 -17.27 -5.18 -9.07
C LEU A 174 -17.11 -6.63 -8.58
N PHE A 175 -18.17 -7.44 -8.70
CA PHE A 175 -18.13 -8.86 -8.29
C PHE A 175 -17.20 -9.67 -9.18
N ALA A 176 -17.22 -9.46 -10.49
CA ALA A 176 -16.32 -10.13 -11.42
C ALA A 176 -14.85 -9.74 -11.17
N VAL A 177 -14.60 -8.48 -10.82
CA VAL A 177 -13.25 -8.03 -10.43
C VAL A 177 -12.80 -8.70 -9.14
N ALA A 178 -13.66 -8.77 -8.12
CA ALA A 178 -13.36 -9.42 -6.85
C ALA A 178 -13.06 -10.92 -7.02
N ASP A 179 -13.86 -11.62 -7.82
CA ASP A 179 -13.65 -13.04 -8.18
C ASP A 179 -12.31 -13.25 -8.89
N SER A 180 -11.98 -12.40 -9.86
CA SER A 180 -10.69 -12.43 -10.55
C SER A 180 -9.50 -12.20 -9.63
N LEU A 181 -9.64 -11.31 -8.62
CA LEU A 181 -8.62 -11.07 -7.62
C LEU A 181 -8.46 -12.27 -6.66
N GLU A 182 -9.58 -12.86 -6.20
CA GLU A 182 -9.56 -14.05 -5.34
C GLU A 182 -8.90 -15.23 -6.05
N ALA A 183 -9.20 -15.47 -7.31
CA ALA A 183 -8.57 -16.51 -8.13
C ALA A 183 -7.04 -16.36 -8.23
N ARG A 184 -6.51 -15.17 -7.98
CA ARG A 184 -5.07 -14.86 -7.98
C ARG A 184 -4.45 -14.78 -6.58
N GLY A 185 -5.18 -15.21 -5.54
CA GLY A 185 -4.67 -15.34 -4.18
C GLY A 185 -4.92 -14.12 -3.27
N VAL A 186 -5.59 -13.08 -3.75
CA VAL A 186 -6.04 -11.96 -2.91
C VAL A 186 -7.05 -12.46 -1.87
N LYS A 187 -6.95 -12.00 -0.64
CA LYS A 187 -7.76 -12.48 0.50
C LYS A 187 -8.86 -11.52 0.95
N GLY A 188 -8.91 -10.34 0.36
CA GLY A 188 -9.95 -9.36 0.69
C GLY A 188 -9.92 -8.15 -0.23
N VAL A 189 -11.00 -7.38 -0.19
CA VAL A 189 -11.12 -6.11 -0.90
C VAL A 189 -11.54 -5.01 0.05
N GLY A 190 -10.95 -3.83 -0.12
CA GLY A 190 -11.36 -2.60 0.56
C GLY A 190 -12.28 -1.78 -0.33
N LEU A 191 -13.47 -1.42 0.17
CA LEU A 191 -14.47 -0.64 -0.56
C LEU A 191 -14.76 0.65 0.19
N PHE A 192 -14.43 1.83 -0.33
CA PHE A 192 -13.84 2.14 -1.61
C PHE A 192 -12.72 3.17 -1.45
N ASN A 193 -11.88 3.34 -2.47
CA ASN A 193 -11.07 4.53 -2.61
C ASN A 193 -11.97 5.77 -2.74
N ARG A 194 -11.48 6.91 -2.22
CA ARG A 194 -12.25 8.17 -2.24
C ARG A 194 -12.31 8.85 -3.62
N PHE A 195 -11.58 8.33 -4.60
CA PHE A 195 -11.49 8.95 -5.93
C PHE A 195 -12.19 8.12 -6.99
#